data_898a379469cf2b8c5f14f3a7af26d45a
#
_entry.id   898a379469cf2b8c5f14f3a7af26d45a
#
_cell.length_a   1.000
_cell.length_b   1.000
_cell.length_c   1.000
_cell.angle_alpha   90.00
_cell.angle_beta   90.00
_cell.angle_gamma   90.00
#
_symmetry.space_group_name_H-M   'P 1'
#
loop_
_entity.id
_entity.type
_entity.pdbx_description
1 polymer ?
#
loop_
_entity_poly.entity_id
_entity_poly.type
_entity_poly.pdbx_seq_one_letter_code
_entity_poly.pdbx_strand_id
1 'polypeptide(L)'
;MNTISSTVTIFLFISVTATFFITPGVSKPSEDATLSITEFGIKYGHSVKEHDVVTEDGYILTLFHIPGKTKRSILLMHGILDSSDTFILRGNLSLIITLANKGYNVWAGNTRGNKYGRRHKYLDPDTDAEFWDFSFHETGYYDLAALVDFILVSTDEQSIRTIGHSQGTTANFVLLSSRPEYNEKIKGFIALAPATFLRNVRPPASNLAKEGPAINRFLKSLGIEELLGDQLAASELYKLLCSQRIFSYYLCFLSTVLPIVGIDPTRIEPEFWEVIIGHNPSGTSRKSIIHYFQLIFNKRFANYDYGPVENFRRYKSLIPPSYNLKQVTTNVSLFVGQNDPLVTVKDVDILRLMLPKDPKYHLMEPELWNHIDFIWANDMDVYLYPYIFSSLQDFE
;
A
#
# COMPACT_ATOMS: atom_id res chain seq x y z
N MET A 1 -17.15 -0.44 39.94
CA MET A 1 -16.29 -1.68 39.95
C MET A 1 -16.93 -2.66 38.98
N ASN A 2 -16.11 -3.23 38.10
CA ASN A 2 -16.42 -4.25 37.09
C ASN A 2 -17.03 -3.75 35.78
N THR A 3 -16.18 -3.46 34.81
CA THR A 3 -16.19 -4.01 33.44
C THR A 3 -14.98 -3.46 32.68
N ILE A 4 -13.78 -3.80 33.12
CA ILE A 4 -12.54 -3.76 32.29
C ILE A 4 -12.14 -5.23 32.16
N SER A 5 -12.74 -5.93 31.23
CA SER A 5 -12.35 -7.29 30.90
C SER A 5 -13.05 -7.68 29.61
N SER A 6 -12.38 -7.57 28.51
CA SER A 6 -12.44 -8.46 27.35
C SER A 6 -11.66 -7.97 26.12
N THR A 7 -11.17 -6.72 26.09
CA THR A 7 -10.52 -6.18 24.87
C THR A 7 -8.98 -6.09 24.97
N VAL A 8 -8.42 -6.22 26.17
CA VAL A 8 -6.95 -6.28 26.39
C VAL A 8 -6.41 -7.70 26.20
N THR A 9 -7.29 -8.70 26.13
CA THR A 9 -6.92 -10.12 26.07
C THR A 9 -6.42 -10.57 24.70
N ILE A 10 -6.59 -9.79 23.65
CA ILE A 10 -6.14 -10.17 22.29
C ILE A 10 -4.65 -9.86 22.06
N PHE A 11 -4.03 -8.98 22.83
CA PHE A 11 -2.59 -8.71 22.77
C PHE A 11 -1.75 -9.47 23.81
N LEU A 12 -2.36 -10.23 24.72
CA LEU A 12 -1.67 -10.88 25.83
C LEU A 12 -1.88 -12.42 25.91
N PHE A 13 -2.48 -13.04 24.90
CA PHE A 13 -2.58 -14.50 24.80
C PHE A 13 -1.47 -15.11 23.93
N ILE A 14 -0.19 -14.76 24.17
CA ILE A 14 0.94 -15.61 23.82
C ILE A 14 1.75 -15.90 25.09
N SER A 15 1.09 -16.42 26.12
CA SER A 15 1.74 -17.29 27.10
C SER A 15 1.24 -18.71 26.84
N VAL A 16 1.69 -19.32 25.79
CA VAL A 16 1.47 -20.72 25.51
C VAL A 16 2.80 -21.44 25.68
N THR A 17 2.80 -22.38 26.55
CA THR A 17 3.70 -23.52 26.64
C THR A 17 3.95 -24.11 25.23
N ALA A 18 4.87 -23.51 24.50
CA ALA A 18 5.38 -24.07 23.25
C ALA A 18 6.42 -25.13 23.62
N THR A 19 5.96 -26.34 23.84
CA THR A 19 6.81 -27.49 23.72
C THR A 19 7.10 -27.62 22.23
N PHE A 20 8.22 -27.06 21.80
CA PHE A 20 8.71 -27.19 20.42
C PHE A 20 9.00 -28.66 20.12
N PHE A 21 8.13 -29.28 19.34
CA PHE A 21 8.54 -30.44 18.54
C PHE A 21 9.42 -29.91 17.41
N ILE A 22 10.73 -29.86 17.63
CA ILE A 22 11.71 -29.71 16.56
C ILE A 22 11.68 -31.02 15.78
N THR A 23 10.88 -31.07 14.74
CA THR A 23 11.00 -32.16 13.76
C THR A 23 12.23 -31.88 12.91
N PRO A 24 13.15 -32.84 12.74
CA PRO A 24 14.29 -32.71 11.83
C PRO A 24 13.74 -32.77 10.39
N GLY A 25 13.63 -31.63 9.75
CA GLY A 25 13.12 -31.52 8.40
C GLY A 25 12.80 -30.06 8.03
N VAL A 26 13.47 -29.08 8.65
CA VAL A 26 13.37 -27.66 8.23
C VAL A 26 13.96 -27.56 6.83
N SER A 27 13.09 -27.56 5.83
CA SER A 27 13.50 -27.22 4.47
C SER A 27 14.08 -25.80 4.48
N LYS A 28 15.18 -25.61 3.75
CA LYS A 28 15.81 -24.29 3.60
C LYS A 28 14.74 -23.27 3.16
N PRO A 29 14.71 -22.06 3.76
CA PRO A 29 13.80 -21.01 3.33
C PRO A 29 13.88 -20.77 1.82
N SER A 30 12.76 -20.34 1.22
CA SER A 30 12.77 -19.95 -0.19
C SER A 30 13.81 -18.86 -0.42
N GLU A 31 14.64 -19.01 -1.44
CA GLU A 31 15.60 -17.98 -1.84
C GLU A 31 14.89 -16.63 -2.04
N ASP A 32 13.69 -16.66 -2.64
CA ASP A 32 12.90 -15.50 -2.95
C ASP A 32 12.43 -14.70 -1.71
N ALA A 33 12.43 -15.31 -0.53
CA ALA A 33 12.12 -14.61 0.73
C ALA A 33 13.20 -13.58 1.14
N THR A 34 14.39 -13.63 0.52
CA THR A 34 15.54 -12.78 0.89
C THR A 34 16.14 -11.99 -0.25
N LEU A 35 15.70 -12.22 -1.49
CA LEU A 35 16.20 -11.49 -2.66
C LEU A 35 15.76 -10.02 -2.61
N SER A 36 16.67 -9.11 -2.89
CA SER A 36 16.32 -7.71 -3.19
C SER A 36 15.55 -7.62 -4.51
N ILE A 37 14.83 -6.52 -4.73
CA ILE A 37 14.13 -6.26 -6.00
C ILE A 37 15.09 -6.31 -7.21
N THR A 38 16.35 -5.91 -7.02
CA THR A 38 17.38 -5.95 -8.04
C THR A 38 17.77 -7.40 -8.37
N GLU A 39 17.96 -8.24 -7.36
CA GLU A 39 18.28 -9.67 -7.55
C GLU A 39 17.11 -10.42 -8.17
N PHE A 40 15.87 -10.13 -7.76
CA PHE A 40 14.67 -10.62 -8.44
C PHE A 40 14.67 -10.25 -9.94
N GLY A 41 14.93 -8.98 -10.25
CA GLY A 41 14.99 -8.54 -11.65
C GLY A 41 15.98 -9.36 -12.46
N ILE A 42 17.20 -9.55 -11.94
CA ILE A 42 18.25 -10.37 -12.59
C ILE A 42 17.78 -11.80 -12.78
N LYS A 43 17.21 -12.42 -11.74
CA LYS A 43 16.66 -13.78 -11.77
C LYS A 43 15.64 -13.99 -12.89
N TYR A 44 14.83 -12.96 -13.19
CA TYR A 44 13.80 -13.00 -14.23
C TYR A 44 14.20 -12.29 -15.53
N GLY A 45 15.51 -12.05 -15.73
CA GLY A 45 16.08 -11.59 -17.02
C GLY A 45 15.99 -10.09 -17.25
N HIS A 46 15.81 -9.29 -16.21
CA HIS A 46 15.72 -7.84 -16.28
C HIS A 46 16.78 -7.16 -15.43
N SER A 47 17.38 -6.09 -15.97
CA SER A 47 18.23 -5.18 -15.19
C SER A 47 17.36 -4.19 -14.45
N VAL A 48 17.52 -4.08 -13.12
CA VAL A 48 16.85 -3.08 -12.29
C VAL A 48 17.85 -1.99 -11.92
N LYS A 49 17.49 -0.74 -12.15
CA LYS A 49 18.25 0.44 -11.73
C LYS A 49 17.58 1.03 -10.49
N GLU A 50 18.40 1.56 -9.60
CA GLU A 50 17.97 2.26 -8.40
C GLU A 50 18.25 3.75 -8.53
N HIS A 51 17.29 4.59 -8.13
CA HIS A 51 17.39 6.04 -8.16
C HIS A 51 16.94 6.63 -6.82
N ASP A 52 17.66 7.63 -6.34
CA ASP A 52 17.24 8.46 -5.22
C ASP A 52 16.44 9.65 -5.73
N VAL A 53 15.22 9.80 -5.21
CA VAL A 53 14.32 10.91 -5.55
C VAL A 53 14.07 11.74 -4.30
N VAL A 54 14.36 13.03 -4.37
CA VAL A 54 14.22 13.96 -3.25
C VAL A 54 12.90 14.71 -3.37
N THR A 55 12.08 14.64 -2.32
CA THR A 55 10.82 15.37 -2.25
C THR A 55 11.02 16.85 -1.91
N GLU A 56 10.00 17.68 -2.19
CA GLU A 56 10.01 19.12 -1.89
C GLU A 56 10.27 19.40 -0.40
N ASP A 57 9.78 18.53 0.49
CA ASP A 57 9.91 18.62 1.94
C ASP A 57 11.10 17.83 2.52
N GLY A 58 11.98 17.26 1.66
CA GLY A 58 13.30 16.76 2.03
C GLY A 58 13.45 15.27 2.23
N TYR A 59 12.40 14.44 2.07
CA TYR A 59 12.52 12.99 2.08
C TYR A 59 13.30 12.48 0.87
N ILE A 60 14.05 11.40 1.04
CA ILE A 60 14.82 10.73 -0.02
C ILE A 60 14.21 9.35 -0.21
N LEU A 61 13.58 9.17 -1.36
CA LEU A 61 12.84 7.95 -1.71
C LEU A 61 13.63 7.14 -2.71
N THR A 62 13.65 5.82 -2.54
CA THR A 62 14.21 4.92 -3.54
C THR A 62 13.16 4.60 -4.60
N LEU A 63 13.51 4.81 -5.87
CA LEU A 63 12.70 4.50 -7.05
C LEU A 63 13.44 3.44 -7.87
N PHE A 64 12.82 2.28 -8.06
CA PHE A 64 13.36 1.22 -8.91
C PHE A 64 12.85 1.34 -10.34
N HIS A 65 13.71 1.00 -11.30
CA HIS A 65 13.44 1.16 -12.72
C HIS A 65 13.89 -0.06 -13.53
N ILE A 66 12.98 -0.65 -14.27
CA ILE A 66 13.25 -1.64 -15.31
C ILE A 66 13.10 -0.93 -16.65
N PRO A 67 14.21 -0.68 -17.39
CA PRO A 67 14.18 0.01 -18.68
C PRO A 67 13.37 -0.76 -19.72
N GLY A 68 12.43 -0.07 -20.37
CA GLY A 68 11.62 -0.62 -21.44
C GLY A 68 12.19 -0.38 -22.83
N LYS A 69 11.57 -1.01 -23.84
CA LYS A 69 11.87 -0.79 -25.25
C LYS A 69 11.19 0.44 -25.85
N THR A 70 10.20 0.99 -25.15
CA THR A 70 9.37 2.11 -25.59
C THR A 70 9.40 3.25 -24.57
N LYS A 71 9.21 4.49 -25.04
CA LYS A 71 8.94 5.65 -24.17
C LYS A 71 7.47 5.59 -23.68
N ARG A 72 7.13 4.59 -22.87
CA ARG A 72 5.80 4.41 -22.25
C ARG A 72 6.00 4.09 -20.79
N SER A 73 6.28 5.12 -20.00
CA SER A 73 6.55 4.97 -18.58
C SER A 73 5.27 4.65 -17.79
N ILE A 74 5.38 3.65 -16.91
CA ILE A 74 4.36 3.25 -15.95
C ILE A 74 4.99 3.30 -14.56
N LEU A 75 4.39 4.07 -13.64
CA LEU A 75 4.77 4.12 -12.24
C LEU A 75 3.82 3.25 -11.41
N LEU A 76 4.37 2.27 -10.70
CA LEU A 76 3.67 1.41 -9.75
C LEU A 76 3.80 1.96 -8.35
N MET A 77 2.66 2.08 -7.61
CA MET A 77 2.62 2.58 -6.23
C MET A 77 1.94 1.58 -5.29
N HIS A 78 2.67 1.16 -4.27
CA HIS A 78 2.29 0.10 -3.32
C HIS A 78 1.25 0.54 -2.27
N GLY A 79 0.74 -0.43 -1.51
CA GLY A 79 -0.19 -0.27 -0.39
C GLY A 79 0.47 0.24 0.91
N ILE A 80 -0.34 0.44 1.94
CA ILE A 80 0.16 0.76 3.29
C ILE A 80 0.91 -0.44 3.88
N LEU A 81 1.96 -0.20 4.68
CA LEU A 81 2.83 -1.22 5.28
C LEU A 81 3.61 -2.06 4.25
N ASP A 82 3.68 -1.62 3.01
CA ASP A 82 4.24 -2.34 1.88
C ASP A 82 5.40 -1.58 1.24
N SER A 83 5.99 -2.13 0.20
CA SER A 83 7.05 -1.53 -0.59
C SER A 83 6.92 -1.89 -2.07
N SER A 84 7.80 -1.36 -2.90
CA SER A 84 7.91 -1.73 -4.32
C SER A 84 8.10 -3.23 -4.55
N ASP A 85 8.61 -3.97 -3.58
CA ASP A 85 8.83 -5.42 -3.68
C ASP A 85 7.55 -6.18 -4.00
N THR A 86 6.41 -5.71 -3.49
CA THR A 86 5.10 -6.36 -3.73
C THR A 86 4.82 -6.64 -5.20
N PHE A 87 5.34 -5.79 -6.10
CA PHE A 87 5.12 -5.91 -7.52
C PHE A 87 6.02 -6.92 -8.23
N ILE A 88 7.01 -7.53 -7.54
CA ILE A 88 7.94 -8.50 -8.12
C ILE A 88 7.88 -9.89 -7.47
N LEU A 89 7.30 -10.03 -6.27
CA LEU A 89 7.35 -11.26 -5.47
C LEU A 89 6.80 -12.49 -6.19
N ARG A 90 5.82 -12.35 -7.09
CA ARG A 90 5.29 -13.46 -7.91
C ARG A 90 6.20 -13.86 -9.08
N GLY A 91 7.40 -13.32 -9.17
CA GLY A 91 8.35 -13.66 -10.23
C GLY A 91 7.78 -13.39 -11.62
N ASN A 92 7.76 -14.40 -12.49
CA ASN A 92 7.24 -14.27 -13.85
C ASN A 92 5.76 -13.85 -13.93
N LEU A 93 4.96 -14.14 -12.90
CA LEU A 93 3.56 -13.71 -12.80
C LEU A 93 3.40 -12.34 -12.17
N SER A 94 4.49 -11.69 -11.73
CA SER A 94 4.41 -10.39 -11.12
C SER A 94 4.08 -9.29 -12.14
N LEU A 95 3.40 -8.25 -11.66
CA LEU A 95 2.98 -7.13 -12.50
C LEU A 95 4.15 -6.42 -13.17
N ILE A 96 5.24 -6.17 -12.43
CA ILE A 96 6.40 -5.44 -12.94
C ILE A 96 7.11 -6.21 -14.06
N ILE A 97 7.31 -7.53 -13.91
CA ILE A 97 7.93 -8.40 -14.92
C ILE A 97 7.01 -8.53 -16.15
N THR A 98 5.72 -8.70 -15.92
CA THR A 98 4.71 -8.79 -16.98
C THR A 98 4.67 -7.54 -17.86
N LEU A 99 4.70 -6.35 -17.25
CA LEU A 99 4.77 -5.06 -17.96
C LEU A 99 6.11 -4.90 -18.71
N ALA A 100 7.23 -5.24 -18.08
CA ALA A 100 8.55 -5.16 -18.66
C ALA A 100 8.69 -6.09 -19.88
N ASN A 101 8.16 -7.32 -19.81
CA ASN A 101 8.12 -8.27 -20.92
C ASN A 101 7.29 -7.75 -22.12
N LYS A 102 6.27 -6.91 -21.86
CA LYS A 102 5.52 -6.20 -22.91
C LYS A 102 6.22 -4.97 -23.45
N GLY A 103 7.42 -4.65 -22.95
CA GLY A 103 8.27 -3.56 -23.43
C GLY A 103 7.99 -2.19 -22.83
N TYR A 104 7.15 -2.10 -21.80
CA TYR A 104 6.93 -0.86 -21.06
C TYR A 104 8.18 -0.45 -20.27
N ASN A 105 8.34 0.84 -20.05
CA ASN A 105 9.35 1.43 -19.20
C ASN A 105 8.76 1.49 -17.76
N VAL A 106 9.17 0.53 -16.89
CA VAL A 106 8.47 0.29 -15.64
C VAL A 106 9.23 0.86 -14.45
N TRP A 107 8.56 1.63 -13.63
CA TRP A 107 9.06 2.26 -12.43
C TRP A 107 8.26 1.77 -11.22
N ALA A 108 8.94 1.39 -10.15
CA ALA A 108 8.32 1.00 -8.89
C ALA A 108 8.73 1.97 -7.78
N GLY A 109 7.78 2.80 -7.35
CA GLY A 109 7.99 3.83 -6.35
C GLY A 109 7.87 3.31 -4.94
N ASN A 110 8.58 3.97 -4.02
CA ASN A 110 8.46 3.76 -2.60
C ASN A 110 8.02 5.05 -1.91
N THR A 111 7.30 4.91 -0.81
CA THR A 111 6.81 6.03 -0.01
C THR A 111 7.73 6.28 1.18
N ARG A 112 7.69 7.51 1.71
CA ARG A 112 8.36 7.85 2.96
C ARG A 112 7.99 6.88 4.08
N GLY A 113 8.96 6.53 4.91
CA GLY A 113 8.78 5.69 6.10
C GLY A 113 8.66 4.19 5.84
N ASN A 114 8.68 3.72 4.59
CA ASN A 114 8.88 2.29 4.32
C ASN A 114 10.40 1.96 4.31
N LYS A 115 10.75 0.67 4.21
CA LYS A 115 12.16 0.22 4.26
C LYS A 115 13.08 0.89 3.23
N TYR A 116 12.55 1.40 2.13
CA TYR A 116 13.27 2.12 1.07
C TYR A 116 13.12 3.65 1.14
N GLY A 117 12.36 4.17 2.11
CA GLY A 117 12.05 5.59 2.29
C GLY A 117 12.35 6.11 3.69
N ARG A 118 13.25 5.47 4.47
CA ARG A 118 13.70 5.91 5.81
C ARG A 118 14.90 6.87 5.74
N ARG A 119 14.84 7.83 4.80
CA ARG A 119 15.91 8.83 4.62
C ARG A 119 15.33 10.22 4.42
N HIS A 120 15.98 11.21 5.02
CA HIS A 120 15.64 12.62 4.90
C HIS A 120 16.90 13.48 4.91
N LYS A 121 16.85 14.68 4.32
CA LYS A 121 18.02 15.58 4.25
C LYS A 121 18.53 16.04 5.61
N TYR A 122 17.65 16.16 6.60
CA TYR A 122 17.93 16.80 7.88
C TYR A 122 17.44 15.99 9.09
N LEU A 123 16.48 15.09 8.94
CA LEU A 123 15.85 14.32 10.01
C LEU A 123 16.36 12.89 10.01
N ASP A 124 16.62 12.37 11.20
CA ASP A 124 17.01 10.99 11.43
C ASP A 124 15.75 10.17 11.82
N PRO A 125 15.39 9.10 11.09
CA PRO A 125 14.21 8.30 11.39
C PRO A 125 14.26 7.58 12.74
N ASP A 126 15.46 7.40 13.32
CA ASP A 126 15.64 6.67 14.56
C ASP A 126 15.61 7.58 15.81
N THR A 127 15.81 8.89 15.64
CA THR A 127 15.87 9.85 16.75
C THR A 127 14.87 10.98 16.67
N ASP A 128 14.44 11.37 15.47
CA ASP A 128 13.60 12.54 15.25
C ASP A 128 12.14 12.15 15.01
N ALA A 129 11.29 12.37 15.98
CA ALA A 129 9.85 12.07 15.87
C ALA A 129 9.19 12.86 14.71
N GLU A 130 9.73 14.03 14.37
CA GLU A 130 9.28 14.84 13.24
C GLU A 130 9.41 14.12 11.90
N PHE A 131 10.39 13.20 11.75
CA PHE A 131 10.49 12.36 10.55
C PHE A 131 9.18 11.60 10.28
N TRP A 132 8.46 11.19 11.31
CA TRP A 132 7.24 10.38 11.23
C TRP A 132 5.95 11.23 11.23
N ASP A 133 6.03 12.57 11.23
CA ASP A 133 4.84 13.45 11.20
C ASP A 133 4.21 13.56 9.80
N PHE A 134 3.93 12.42 9.18
CA PHE A 134 3.28 12.33 7.88
C PHE A 134 2.14 11.30 7.88
N SER A 135 1.25 11.44 6.91
CA SER A 135 0.18 10.50 6.58
C SER A 135 0.16 10.21 5.07
N PHE A 136 -0.85 9.53 4.58
CA PHE A 136 -1.04 9.34 3.14
C PHE A 136 -1.23 10.67 2.37
N HIS A 137 -1.53 11.78 3.06
CA HIS A 137 -1.58 13.09 2.43
C HIS A 137 -0.23 13.48 1.87
N GLU A 138 0.79 13.44 2.70
CA GLU A 138 2.16 13.77 2.32
C GLU A 138 2.69 12.78 1.27
N THR A 139 2.33 11.50 1.36
CA THR A 139 2.64 10.48 0.33
C THR A 139 2.07 10.87 -1.05
N GLY A 140 0.84 11.36 -1.10
CA GLY A 140 0.25 11.81 -2.37
C GLY A 140 0.80 13.16 -2.82
N TYR A 141 0.84 14.13 -1.91
CA TYR A 141 1.14 15.53 -2.24
C TYR A 141 2.61 15.76 -2.61
N TYR A 142 3.54 15.10 -1.91
CA TYR A 142 4.98 15.26 -2.09
C TYR A 142 5.66 14.05 -2.75
N ASP A 143 5.46 12.82 -2.22
CA ASP A 143 6.21 11.66 -2.70
C ASP A 143 5.85 11.33 -4.14
N LEU A 144 4.56 11.11 -4.40
CA LEU A 144 4.11 10.77 -5.75
C LEU A 144 4.42 11.88 -6.76
N ALA A 145 4.29 13.15 -6.36
CA ALA A 145 4.66 14.30 -7.19
C ALA A 145 6.14 14.25 -7.59
N ALA A 146 7.03 14.05 -6.62
CA ALA A 146 8.47 13.97 -6.87
C ALA A 146 8.84 12.78 -7.78
N LEU A 147 8.21 11.61 -7.57
CA LEU A 147 8.43 10.43 -8.41
C LEU A 147 7.98 10.66 -9.86
N VAL A 148 6.81 11.27 -10.05
CA VAL A 148 6.29 11.60 -11.40
C VAL A 148 7.23 12.58 -12.10
N ASP A 149 7.63 13.66 -11.44
CA ASP A 149 8.49 14.69 -12.02
C ASP A 149 9.88 14.13 -12.35
N PHE A 150 10.45 13.29 -11.47
CA PHE A 150 11.71 12.62 -11.73
C PHE A 150 11.65 11.73 -12.98
N ILE A 151 10.59 10.95 -13.15
CA ILE A 151 10.41 10.07 -14.32
C ILE A 151 10.28 10.90 -15.59
N LEU A 152 9.46 11.96 -15.61
CA LEU A 152 9.28 12.82 -16.76
C LEU A 152 10.61 13.44 -17.23
N VAL A 153 11.40 13.94 -16.26
CA VAL A 153 12.73 14.50 -16.57
C VAL A 153 13.69 13.43 -17.07
N SER A 154 13.70 12.24 -16.44
CA SER A 154 14.62 11.16 -16.78
C SER A 154 14.34 10.51 -18.14
N THR A 155 13.10 10.56 -18.62
CA THR A 155 12.66 9.90 -19.86
C THR A 155 12.39 10.85 -21.00
N ASP A 156 12.33 12.16 -20.73
CA ASP A 156 11.91 13.20 -21.69
C ASP A 156 10.48 12.89 -22.23
N GLU A 157 9.62 12.38 -21.33
CA GLU A 157 8.19 12.18 -21.59
C GLU A 157 7.38 13.35 -21.05
N GLN A 158 6.27 13.69 -21.70
CA GLN A 158 5.36 14.77 -21.23
C GLN A 158 4.35 14.24 -20.21
N SER A 159 4.06 12.95 -20.24
CA SER A 159 3.13 12.30 -19.33
C SER A 159 3.45 10.81 -19.17
N ILE A 160 3.10 10.27 -18.00
CA ILE A 160 3.24 8.85 -17.68
C ILE A 160 1.86 8.24 -17.38
N ARG A 161 1.84 6.93 -17.12
CA ARG A 161 0.68 6.22 -16.54
C ARG A 161 1.04 5.78 -15.15
N THR A 162 0.04 5.71 -14.26
CA THR A 162 0.23 5.21 -12.89
C THR A 162 -0.68 4.02 -12.63
N ILE A 163 -0.17 3.05 -11.86
CA ILE A 163 -0.95 1.93 -11.32
C ILE A 163 -0.73 1.96 -9.80
N GLY A 164 -1.78 2.20 -9.04
CA GLY A 164 -1.71 2.17 -7.58
C GLY A 164 -2.47 0.98 -7.03
N HIS A 165 -1.99 0.42 -5.93
CA HIS A 165 -2.72 -0.55 -5.12
C HIS A 165 -3.03 0.05 -3.75
N SER A 166 -4.27 -0.07 -3.28
CA SER A 166 -4.65 0.34 -1.91
C SER A 166 -4.21 1.79 -1.60
N GLN A 167 -3.28 2.04 -0.67
CA GLN A 167 -2.73 3.37 -0.38
C GLN A 167 -2.11 4.04 -1.61
N GLY A 168 -1.52 3.29 -2.54
CA GLY A 168 -1.03 3.85 -3.80
C GLY A 168 -2.13 4.51 -4.61
N THR A 169 -3.37 4.01 -4.51
CA THR A 169 -4.55 4.68 -5.12
C THR A 169 -4.93 5.94 -4.37
N THR A 170 -4.90 5.89 -3.02
CA THR A 170 -5.17 7.06 -2.17
C THR A 170 -4.21 8.20 -2.52
N ALA A 171 -2.90 7.90 -2.64
CA ALA A 171 -1.87 8.86 -3.00
C ALA A 171 -2.14 9.51 -4.37
N ASN A 172 -2.54 8.73 -5.38
CA ASN A 172 -2.91 9.25 -6.70
C ASN A 172 -4.13 10.19 -6.61
N PHE A 173 -5.20 9.82 -5.89
CA PHE A 173 -6.37 10.69 -5.73
C PHE A 173 -6.05 11.96 -4.92
N VAL A 174 -5.18 11.88 -3.92
CA VAL A 174 -4.68 13.05 -3.18
C VAL A 174 -3.92 13.98 -4.13
N LEU A 175 -2.96 13.47 -4.89
CA LEU A 175 -2.17 14.27 -5.83
C LEU A 175 -3.07 14.96 -6.87
N LEU A 176 -3.86 14.19 -7.59
CA LEU A 176 -4.68 14.68 -8.70
C LEU A 176 -5.77 15.67 -8.26
N SER A 177 -6.25 15.55 -7.00
CA SER A 177 -7.27 16.47 -6.46
C SER A 177 -6.68 17.70 -5.77
N SER A 178 -5.45 17.61 -5.23
CA SER A 178 -4.81 18.70 -4.47
C SER A 178 -3.81 19.51 -5.31
N ARG A 179 -3.26 18.89 -6.36
CA ARG A 179 -2.32 19.48 -7.31
C ARG A 179 -2.80 19.20 -8.74
N PRO A 180 -3.85 19.92 -9.20
CA PRO A 180 -4.54 19.60 -10.45
C PRO A 180 -3.67 19.66 -11.72
N GLU A 181 -2.51 20.33 -11.68
CA GLU A 181 -1.50 20.32 -12.75
C GLU A 181 -0.96 18.92 -13.07
N TYR A 182 -1.03 17.98 -12.12
CA TYR A 182 -0.59 16.60 -12.35
C TYR A 182 -1.57 15.77 -13.20
N ASN A 183 -2.80 16.26 -13.42
CA ASN A 183 -3.72 15.59 -14.35
C ASN A 183 -3.22 15.61 -15.80
N GLU A 184 -2.36 16.56 -16.16
CA GLU A 184 -1.72 16.61 -17.48
C GLU A 184 -0.48 15.71 -17.52
N LYS A 185 0.23 15.57 -16.40
CA LYS A 185 1.43 14.72 -16.25
C LYS A 185 1.11 13.23 -16.10
N ILE A 186 -0.10 12.89 -15.62
CA ILE A 186 -0.60 11.53 -15.49
C ILE A 186 -1.73 11.33 -16.50
N LYS A 187 -1.39 10.76 -17.66
CA LYS A 187 -2.32 10.54 -18.78
C LYS A 187 -3.41 9.51 -18.48
N GLY A 188 -3.11 8.55 -17.59
CA GLY A 188 -4.04 7.53 -17.16
C GLY A 188 -3.65 6.91 -15.83
N PHE A 189 -4.65 6.60 -15.03
CA PHE A 189 -4.50 6.03 -13.70
C PHE A 189 -5.32 4.77 -13.52
N ILE A 190 -4.66 3.64 -13.23
CA ILE A 190 -5.27 2.37 -12.86
C ILE A 190 -5.27 2.24 -11.35
N ALA A 191 -6.46 2.14 -10.77
CA ALA A 191 -6.66 2.04 -9.33
C ALA A 191 -7.10 0.63 -8.93
N LEU A 192 -6.19 -0.15 -8.36
CA LEU A 192 -6.42 -1.48 -7.84
C LEU A 192 -6.84 -1.39 -6.37
N ALA A 193 -8.06 -1.81 -6.03
CA ALA A 193 -8.66 -1.65 -4.70
C ALA A 193 -8.57 -0.19 -4.19
N PRO A 194 -9.29 0.77 -4.80
CA PRO A 194 -9.14 2.21 -4.55
C PRO A 194 -9.61 2.64 -3.16
N ALA A 195 -8.66 2.84 -2.24
CA ALA A 195 -8.89 3.14 -0.82
C ALA A 195 -9.13 4.65 -0.56
N THR A 196 -10.26 5.19 -1.01
CA THR A 196 -10.68 6.58 -0.80
C THR A 196 -11.84 6.71 0.19
N PHE A 197 -13.03 6.23 -0.18
CA PHE A 197 -14.15 6.12 0.74
C PHE A 197 -14.07 4.77 1.45
N LEU A 198 -14.12 4.81 2.79
CA LEU A 198 -14.02 3.65 3.66
C LEU A 198 -15.22 3.60 4.61
N ARG A 199 -16.42 3.86 4.06
CA ARG A 199 -17.67 3.97 4.84
C ARG A 199 -18.23 2.62 5.25
N ASN A 200 -17.93 1.59 4.46
CA ASN A 200 -18.51 0.25 4.56
C ASN A 200 -17.47 -0.81 4.95
N VAL A 201 -16.32 -0.41 5.48
CA VAL A 201 -15.27 -1.31 5.97
C VAL A 201 -15.86 -2.31 6.95
N ARG A 202 -15.55 -3.60 6.75
CA ARG A 202 -16.07 -4.69 7.59
C ARG A 202 -15.17 -4.95 8.81
N PRO A 203 -15.69 -5.58 9.88
CA PRO A 203 -14.83 -6.11 10.93
C PRO A 203 -13.82 -7.13 10.40
N PRO A 204 -12.62 -7.22 11.02
CA PRO A 204 -12.19 -6.58 12.25
C PRO A 204 -11.68 -5.14 12.09
N ALA A 205 -11.31 -4.68 10.89
CA ALA A 205 -10.69 -3.38 10.65
C ALA A 205 -11.58 -2.20 11.12
N SER A 206 -12.90 -2.27 10.86
CA SER A 206 -13.82 -1.23 11.32
C SER A 206 -13.93 -1.14 12.86
N ASN A 207 -13.74 -2.26 13.57
CA ASN A 207 -13.72 -2.25 15.04
C ASN A 207 -12.43 -1.60 15.56
N LEU A 208 -11.26 -1.91 14.95
CA LEU A 208 -10.00 -1.25 15.28
C LEU A 208 -10.08 0.26 15.06
N ALA A 209 -10.70 0.69 13.98
CA ALA A 209 -10.84 2.11 13.65
C ALA A 209 -11.67 2.89 14.72
N LYS A 210 -12.66 2.25 15.36
CA LYS A 210 -13.42 2.87 16.45
C LYS A 210 -12.54 3.17 17.66
N GLU A 211 -11.55 2.32 17.92
CA GLU A 211 -10.60 2.49 19.01
C GLU A 211 -9.41 3.41 18.61
N GLY A 212 -9.40 3.91 17.40
CA GLY A 212 -8.33 4.74 16.84
C GLY A 212 -7.86 5.89 17.74
N PRO A 213 -8.76 6.70 18.34
CA PRO A 213 -8.35 7.76 19.27
C PRO A 213 -7.64 7.25 20.53
N ALA A 214 -8.07 6.11 21.08
CA ALA A 214 -7.43 5.48 22.25
C ALA A 214 -6.08 4.88 21.87
N ILE A 215 -6.01 4.16 20.74
CA ILE A 215 -4.78 3.60 20.18
C ILE A 215 -3.76 4.72 19.92
N ASN A 216 -4.18 5.82 19.30
CA ASN A 216 -3.29 6.95 19.01
C ASN A 216 -2.69 7.56 20.30
N ARG A 217 -3.53 7.80 21.31
CA ARG A 217 -3.04 8.32 22.60
C ARG A 217 -2.05 7.39 23.27
N PHE A 218 -2.34 6.09 23.27
CA PHE A 218 -1.49 5.07 23.86
C PHE A 218 -0.13 5.01 23.16
N LEU A 219 -0.10 4.85 21.83
CA LEU A 219 1.14 4.79 21.07
C LEU A 219 1.96 6.07 21.23
N LYS A 220 1.31 7.24 21.18
CA LYS A 220 1.97 8.52 21.41
C LYS A 220 2.57 8.64 22.80
N SER A 221 1.89 8.13 23.84
CA SER A 221 2.42 8.14 25.23
C SER A 221 3.65 7.28 25.41
N LEU A 222 3.87 6.30 24.52
CA LEU A 222 5.04 5.44 24.49
C LEU A 222 6.13 5.96 23.53
N GLY A 223 5.91 7.11 22.85
CA GLY A 223 6.83 7.63 21.84
C GLY A 223 6.92 6.79 20.57
N ILE A 224 5.90 5.95 20.29
CA ILE A 224 5.88 5.08 19.12
C ILE A 224 5.31 5.87 17.94
N GLU A 225 6.19 6.25 17.01
CA GLU A 225 5.83 6.96 15.78
C GLU A 225 5.90 6.07 14.54
N GLU A 226 6.81 5.11 14.50
CA GLU A 226 6.93 4.09 13.46
C GLU A 226 6.13 2.84 13.83
N LEU A 227 5.41 2.27 12.86
CA LEU A 227 4.66 1.03 13.01
C LEU A 227 5.13 0.00 11.98
N LEU A 228 5.43 -1.20 12.47
CA LEU A 228 5.78 -2.37 11.67
C LEU A 228 6.91 -2.10 10.66
N GLY A 229 7.85 -1.24 11.04
CA GLY A 229 9.08 -1.00 10.28
C GLY A 229 9.98 -2.23 10.32
N ASP A 230 10.76 -2.42 9.28
CA ASP A 230 11.60 -3.59 9.07
C ASP A 230 12.66 -3.78 10.17
N GLN A 231 13.10 -2.68 10.77
CA GLN A 231 14.12 -2.68 11.84
C GLN A 231 13.55 -2.76 13.27
N LEU A 232 12.21 -2.79 13.42
CA LEU A 232 11.61 -2.89 14.74
C LEU A 232 11.66 -4.31 15.28
N ALA A 233 12.02 -4.47 16.56
CA ALA A 233 12.03 -5.76 17.24
C ALA A 233 10.67 -6.51 17.16
N ALA A 234 9.56 -5.77 17.14
CA ALA A 234 8.23 -6.32 16.97
C ALA A 234 8.04 -6.94 15.57
N SER A 235 8.58 -6.32 14.53
CA SER A 235 8.54 -6.85 13.16
C SER A 235 9.45 -8.04 12.99
N GLU A 236 10.64 -8.01 13.58
CA GLU A 236 11.55 -9.15 13.60
C GLU A 236 10.95 -10.35 14.34
N LEU A 237 10.31 -10.11 15.49
CA LEU A 237 9.59 -11.17 16.21
C LEU A 237 8.42 -11.72 15.37
N TYR A 238 7.65 -10.83 14.71
CA TYR A 238 6.56 -11.25 13.82
C TYR A 238 7.10 -12.11 12.66
N LYS A 239 8.16 -11.67 11.99
CA LYS A 239 8.80 -12.43 10.91
C LYS A 239 9.31 -13.78 11.43
N LEU A 240 9.99 -13.81 12.58
CA LEU A 240 10.47 -15.05 13.19
C LEU A 240 9.34 -16.04 13.48
N LEU A 241 8.24 -15.58 14.08
CA LEU A 241 7.07 -16.41 14.39
C LEU A 241 6.32 -16.85 13.11
N CYS A 242 6.29 -16.00 12.11
CA CYS A 242 5.55 -16.21 10.88
C CYS A 242 6.39 -16.77 9.71
N SER A 243 7.67 -17.12 9.92
CA SER A 243 8.54 -17.76 8.92
C SER A 243 8.49 -19.29 8.93
N GLN A 244 7.81 -19.90 9.91
CA GLN A 244 7.70 -21.36 10.05
C GLN A 244 6.64 -21.93 9.07
N ARG A 245 7.00 -22.14 7.83
CA ARG A 245 6.22 -22.64 6.67
C ARG A 245 4.73 -22.90 6.89
N ILE A 246 4.35 -24.12 7.25
CA ILE A 246 2.94 -24.54 7.34
C ILE A 246 2.26 -23.89 8.54
N PHE A 247 2.89 -23.84 9.71
CA PHE A 247 2.31 -23.28 10.92
C PHE A 247 2.05 -21.77 10.76
N SER A 248 2.97 -21.04 10.14
CA SER A 248 2.84 -19.62 9.91
C SER A 248 1.72 -19.28 8.92
N TYR A 249 1.54 -20.07 7.88
CA TYR A 249 0.45 -19.89 6.95
C TYR A 249 -0.91 -19.97 7.66
N TYR A 250 -1.12 -20.99 8.48
CA TYR A 250 -2.37 -21.13 9.23
C TYR A 250 -2.54 -20.06 10.32
N LEU A 251 -1.50 -19.79 11.09
CA LEU A 251 -1.56 -18.88 12.23
C LEU A 251 -1.50 -17.41 11.79
N CYS A 252 -0.54 -17.03 10.95
CA CYS A 252 -0.31 -15.63 10.63
C CYS A 252 -1.16 -15.20 9.42
N PHE A 253 -1.24 -16.00 8.37
CA PHE A 253 -1.99 -15.63 7.18
C PHE A 253 -3.49 -15.86 7.35
N LEU A 254 -3.91 -17.12 7.52
CA LEU A 254 -5.35 -17.45 7.54
C LEU A 254 -6.09 -16.83 8.72
N SER A 255 -5.47 -16.78 9.91
CA SER A 255 -6.16 -16.30 11.11
C SER A 255 -6.00 -14.79 11.36
N THR A 256 -4.99 -14.14 10.81
CA THR A 256 -4.68 -12.73 11.09
C THR A 256 -4.87 -11.84 9.86
N VAL A 257 -4.26 -12.20 8.73
CA VAL A 257 -4.27 -11.35 7.53
C VAL A 257 -5.58 -11.50 6.77
N LEU A 258 -5.99 -12.74 6.44
CA LEU A 258 -7.19 -12.98 5.63
C LEU A 258 -8.48 -12.37 6.19
N PRO A 259 -8.77 -12.39 7.51
CA PRO A 259 -9.95 -11.72 8.05
C PRO A 259 -9.97 -10.20 7.79
N ILE A 260 -8.79 -9.59 7.61
CA ILE A 260 -8.65 -8.15 7.34
C ILE A 260 -8.79 -7.85 5.84
N VAL A 261 -8.22 -8.70 4.98
CA VAL A 261 -8.09 -8.42 3.54
C VAL A 261 -9.13 -9.14 2.68
N GLY A 262 -9.88 -10.09 3.24
CA GLY A 262 -10.88 -10.93 2.57
C GLY A 262 -10.49 -12.40 2.53
N ILE A 263 -11.40 -13.27 2.96
CA ILE A 263 -11.10 -14.69 3.13
C ILE A 263 -11.17 -15.40 1.78
N ASP A 264 -10.01 -15.69 1.21
CA ASP A 264 -9.80 -16.64 0.12
C ASP A 264 -8.46 -17.35 0.29
N PRO A 265 -8.44 -18.61 0.76
CA PRO A 265 -7.18 -19.33 0.96
C PRO A 265 -6.65 -19.99 -0.33
N THR A 266 -7.29 -19.80 -1.46
CA THR A 266 -7.00 -20.57 -2.69
C THR A 266 -5.96 -19.92 -3.61
N ARG A 267 -5.75 -18.59 -3.50
CA ARG A 267 -4.88 -17.82 -4.40
C ARG A 267 -3.48 -17.56 -3.90
N ILE A 268 -3.24 -17.80 -2.60
CA ILE A 268 -1.92 -17.62 -1.99
C ILE A 268 -1.52 -18.94 -1.37
N GLU A 269 -0.54 -19.59 -1.96
CA GLU A 269 -0.01 -20.89 -1.52
C GLU A 269 0.86 -20.72 -0.26
N PRO A 270 0.93 -21.75 0.62
CA PRO A 270 1.80 -21.69 1.80
C PRO A 270 3.26 -21.37 1.48
N GLU A 271 3.77 -21.86 0.35
CA GLU A 271 5.15 -21.63 -0.11
C GLU A 271 5.36 -20.16 -0.49
N PHE A 272 4.35 -19.52 -1.10
CA PHE A 272 4.44 -18.11 -1.47
C PHE A 272 4.26 -17.20 -0.25
N TRP A 273 3.52 -17.61 0.76
CA TRP A 273 3.42 -16.89 2.03
C TRP A 273 4.79 -16.66 2.67
N GLU A 274 5.70 -17.65 2.59
CA GLU A 274 7.07 -17.52 3.07
C GLU A 274 7.82 -16.36 2.36
N VAL A 275 7.63 -16.22 1.06
CA VAL A 275 8.19 -15.10 0.28
C VAL A 275 7.59 -13.77 0.74
N ILE A 276 6.26 -13.70 0.89
CA ILE A 276 5.59 -12.47 1.36
C ILE A 276 6.16 -12.01 2.70
N ILE A 277 6.30 -12.90 3.67
CA ILE A 277 6.79 -12.57 5.02
C ILE A 277 8.25 -12.10 5.01
N GLY A 278 9.06 -12.57 4.07
CA GLY A 278 10.44 -12.09 3.91
C GLY A 278 10.51 -10.60 3.52
N HIS A 279 9.45 -10.06 2.89
CA HIS A 279 9.41 -8.71 2.36
C HIS A 279 8.44 -7.77 3.09
N ASN A 280 7.51 -8.31 3.84
CA ASN A 280 6.43 -7.57 4.52
C ASN A 280 6.35 -7.96 6.02
N PRO A 281 5.93 -7.02 6.86
CA PRO A 281 5.59 -5.62 6.59
C PRO A 281 6.83 -4.73 6.36
N SER A 282 6.66 -3.57 5.71
CA SER A 282 7.74 -2.66 5.33
C SER A 282 7.71 -1.30 6.05
N GLY A 283 6.82 -1.13 7.02
CA GLY A 283 6.75 0.07 7.84
C GLY A 283 5.83 1.18 7.32
N THR A 284 5.41 2.02 8.26
CA THR A 284 4.68 3.27 8.01
C THR A 284 4.65 4.13 9.28
N SER A 285 4.20 5.40 9.18
CA SER A 285 3.98 6.22 10.36
C SER A 285 2.69 5.84 11.10
N ARG A 286 2.71 6.01 12.43
CA ARG A 286 1.50 5.93 13.26
C ARG A 286 0.40 6.85 12.72
N LYS A 287 0.76 8.07 12.31
CA LYS A 287 -0.18 9.06 11.78
C LYS A 287 -0.88 8.59 10.51
N SER A 288 -0.23 7.83 9.64
CA SER A 288 -0.85 7.23 8.45
C SER A 288 -1.97 6.25 8.82
N ILE A 289 -1.73 5.33 9.76
CA ILE A 289 -2.75 4.38 10.24
C ILE A 289 -3.92 5.13 10.87
N ILE A 290 -3.65 6.12 11.72
CA ILE A 290 -4.69 6.92 12.37
C ILE A 290 -5.50 7.71 11.34
N HIS A 291 -4.88 8.21 10.26
CA HIS A 291 -5.61 8.91 9.20
C HIS A 291 -6.62 7.98 8.50
N TYR A 292 -6.25 6.73 8.20
CA TYR A 292 -7.21 5.74 7.69
C TYR A 292 -8.33 5.45 8.69
N PHE A 293 -8.04 5.34 9.98
CA PHE A 293 -9.08 5.19 11.01
C PHE A 293 -10.04 6.40 11.04
N GLN A 294 -9.52 7.61 10.81
CA GLN A 294 -10.36 8.82 10.67
C GLN A 294 -11.26 8.75 9.44
N LEU A 295 -10.78 8.26 8.28
CA LEU A 295 -11.63 8.06 7.09
C LEU A 295 -12.77 7.08 7.37
N ILE A 296 -12.46 5.95 8.02
CA ILE A 296 -13.46 4.93 8.40
C ILE A 296 -14.49 5.50 9.37
N PHE A 297 -14.04 6.23 10.39
CA PHE A 297 -14.91 6.78 11.43
C PHE A 297 -15.75 7.95 10.91
N ASN A 298 -15.11 8.92 10.23
CA ASN A 298 -15.77 10.14 9.75
C ASN A 298 -16.51 9.93 8.42
N LYS A 299 -16.31 8.78 7.76
CA LYS A 299 -16.95 8.40 6.48
C LYS A 299 -16.73 9.43 5.36
N ARG A 300 -15.57 10.09 5.37
CA ARG A 300 -15.21 11.15 4.41
C ARG A 300 -13.78 10.93 3.91
N PHE A 301 -13.56 11.13 2.61
CA PHE A 301 -12.22 11.25 2.07
C PHE A 301 -11.74 12.69 2.26
N ALA A 302 -10.96 12.91 3.32
CA ALA A 302 -10.58 14.24 3.79
C ALA A 302 -9.15 14.27 4.33
N ASN A 303 -8.62 15.47 4.52
CA ASN A 303 -7.35 15.70 5.18
C ASN A 303 -7.36 15.21 6.64
N TYR A 304 -6.18 15.12 7.26
CA TYR A 304 -6.03 14.66 8.63
C TYR A 304 -6.76 15.55 9.62
N ASP A 305 -7.49 14.94 10.54
CA ASP A 305 -8.19 15.64 11.61
C ASP A 305 -7.28 15.80 12.84
N TYR A 306 -6.79 17.03 13.04
CA TYR A 306 -5.97 17.41 14.18
C TYR A 306 -6.81 17.84 15.40
N GLY A 307 -8.14 17.83 15.29
CA GLY A 307 -9.08 18.44 16.24
C GLY A 307 -9.37 19.92 15.93
N PRO A 308 -10.48 20.48 16.46
CA PRO A 308 -11.05 21.75 15.98
C PRO A 308 -10.07 22.93 16.01
N VAL A 309 -9.30 23.08 17.07
CA VAL A 309 -8.37 24.21 17.26
C VAL A 309 -7.24 24.15 16.23
N GLU A 310 -6.60 23.00 16.10
CA GLU A 310 -5.49 22.84 15.17
C GLU A 310 -5.97 22.77 13.71
N ASN A 311 -7.14 22.20 13.45
CA ASN A 311 -7.79 22.28 12.15
C ASN A 311 -8.01 23.75 11.72
N PHE A 312 -8.51 24.58 12.63
CA PHE A 312 -8.71 25.99 12.32
C PHE A 312 -7.39 26.72 12.01
N ARG A 313 -6.33 26.38 12.75
CA ARG A 313 -4.99 26.95 12.51
C ARG A 313 -4.48 26.58 11.10
N ARG A 314 -4.61 25.29 10.72
CA ARG A 314 -4.06 24.74 9.46
C ARG A 314 -4.97 24.99 8.25
N TYR A 315 -6.25 24.69 8.42
CA TYR A 315 -7.22 24.66 7.31
C TYR A 315 -8.17 25.86 7.27
N LYS A 316 -8.16 26.74 8.27
CA LYS A 316 -9.15 27.82 8.47
C LYS A 316 -10.58 27.28 8.58
N SER A 317 -10.73 26.06 9.05
CA SER A 317 -11.99 25.35 9.26
C SER A 317 -11.88 24.48 10.53
N LEU A 318 -12.97 24.33 11.27
CA LEU A 318 -13.01 23.47 12.46
C LEU A 318 -12.98 21.97 12.14
N ILE A 319 -13.28 21.62 10.90
CA ILE A 319 -13.23 20.25 10.37
C ILE A 319 -12.26 20.18 9.18
N PRO A 320 -11.55 19.05 8.97
CA PRO A 320 -10.63 18.94 7.85
C PRO A 320 -11.38 19.01 6.51
N PRO A 321 -10.81 19.69 5.50
CA PRO A 321 -11.41 19.75 4.16
C PRO A 321 -11.37 18.38 3.48
N SER A 322 -12.44 18.06 2.74
CA SER A 322 -12.45 16.88 1.88
C SER A 322 -11.61 17.12 0.62
N TYR A 323 -10.99 16.07 0.10
CA TYR A 323 -10.35 16.12 -1.22
C TYR A 323 -11.39 16.34 -2.31
N ASN A 324 -11.14 17.30 -3.18
CA ASN A 324 -12.07 17.66 -4.26
C ASN A 324 -11.86 16.74 -5.47
N LEU A 325 -12.52 15.58 -5.46
CA LEU A 325 -12.40 14.59 -6.54
C LEU A 325 -12.89 15.10 -7.91
N LYS A 326 -13.64 16.22 -7.97
CA LYS A 326 -13.99 16.86 -9.25
C LYS A 326 -12.79 17.45 -9.98
N GLN A 327 -11.66 17.63 -9.30
CA GLN A 327 -10.40 18.05 -9.91
C GLN A 327 -9.64 16.90 -10.59
N VAL A 328 -10.04 15.65 -10.40
CA VAL A 328 -9.42 14.47 -11.00
C VAL A 328 -9.93 14.36 -12.45
N THR A 329 -9.24 14.98 -13.37
CA THR A 329 -9.65 15.06 -14.79
C THR A 329 -8.91 14.08 -15.71
N THR A 330 -7.88 13.39 -15.20
CA THR A 330 -7.21 12.29 -15.91
C THR A 330 -8.15 11.11 -16.15
N ASN A 331 -7.80 10.22 -17.08
CA ASN A 331 -8.54 8.99 -17.30
C ASN A 331 -8.29 7.99 -16.17
N VAL A 332 -9.34 7.42 -15.58
CA VAL A 332 -9.26 6.51 -14.45
C VAL A 332 -9.90 5.17 -14.79
N SER A 333 -9.23 4.08 -14.42
CA SER A 333 -9.81 2.72 -14.40
C SER A 333 -9.84 2.22 -12.97
N LEU A 334 -11.01 1.83 -12.47
CA LEU A 334 -11.25 1.33 -11.12
C LEU A 334 -11.39 -0.18 -11.13
N PHE A 335 -10.60 -0.88 -10.33
CA PHE A 335 -10.65 -2.33 -10.16
C PHE A 335 -11.08 -2.66 -8.74
N VAL A 336 -12.13 -3.43 -8.58
CA VAL A 336 -12.72 -3.74 -7.27
C VAL A 336 -12.98 -5.23 -7.09
N GLY A 337 -12.56 -5.77 -5.95
CA GLY A 337 -12.83 -7.15 -5.54
C GLY A 337 -14.16 -7.28 -4.82
N GLN A 338 -14.91 -8.33 -5.10
CA GLN A 338 -16.21 -8.56 -4.47
C GLN A 338 -16.07 -8.99 -3.00
N ASN A 339 -14.96 -9.64 -2.67
CA ASN A 339 -14.65 -10.12 -1.33
C ASN A 339 -13.71 -9.20 -0.53
N ASP A 340 -13.49 -7.97 -1.00
CA ASP A 340 -12.67 -6.99 -0.29
C ASP A 340 -13.46 -6.37 0.87
N PRO A 341 -13.06 -6.59 2.15
CA PRO A 341 -13.74 -6.01 3.31
C PRO A 341 -13.23 -4.61 3.68
N LEU A 342 -12.09 -4.19 3.12
CA LEU A 342 -11.50 -2.87 3.33
C LEU A 342 -12.02 -1.87 2.29
N VAL A 343 -11.92 -2.23 1.00
CA VAL A 343 -12.36 -1.40 -0.12
C VAL A 343 -13.58 -2.07 -0.75
N THR A 344 -14.75 -1.81 -0.18
CA THR A 344 -15.98 -2.47 -0.61
C THR A 344 -16.49 -1.94 -1.94
N VAL A 345 -17.19 -2.77 -2.69
CA VAL A 345 -17.89 -2.37 -3.93
C VAL A 345 -18.70 -1.10 -3.70
N LYS A 346 -19.44 -1.00 -2.58
CA LYS A 346 -20.26 0.17 -2.24
C LYS A 346 -19.43 1.46 -2.10
N ASP A 347 -18.21 1.36 -1.57
CA ASP A 347 -17.33 2.54 -1.41
C ASP A 347 -16.73 2.96 -2.75
N VAL A 348 -16.44 2.00 -3.63
CA VAL A 348 -15.95 2.29 -4.98
C VAL A 348 -17.07 2.87 -5.87
N ASP A 349 -18.32 2.44 -5.69
CA ASP A 349 -19.46 3.05 -6.36
C ASP A 349 -19.64 4.53 -5.97
N ILE A 350 -19.42 4.87 -4.70
CA ILE A 350 -19.41 6.27 -4.24
C ILE A 350 -18.28 7.04 -4.94
N LEU A 351 -17.06 6.48 -4.97
CA LEU A 351 -15.93 7.10 -5.65
C LEU A 351 -16.25 7.37 -7.12
N ARG A 352 -16.79 6.37 -7.83
CA ARG A 352 -17.18 6.48 -9.23
C ARG A 352 -18.11 7.67 -9.49
N LEU A 353 -19.13 7.85 -8.64
CA LEU A 353 -20.10 8.96 -8.76
C LEU A 353 -19.51 10.34 -8.41
N MET A 354 -18.38 10.38 -7.70
CA MET A 354 -17.72 11.63 -7.31
C MET A 354 -16.71 12.14 -8.33
N LEU A 355 -16.28 11.29 -9.27
CA LEU A 355 -15.36 11.67 -10.34
C LEU A 355 -16.07 12.49 -11.43
N PRO A 356 -15.38 13.46 -12.07
CA PRO A 356 -15.98 14.31 -13.09
C PRO A 356 -16.22 13.59 -14.42
N LYS A 357 -15.46 12.53 -14.70
CA LYS A 357 -15.63 11.64 -15.86
C LYS A 357 -16.00 10.25 -15.35
N ASP A 358 -16.87 9.56 -16.07
CA ASP A 358 -17.20 8.15 -15.73
C ASP A 358 -15.95 7.28 -15.94
N PRO A 359 -15.39 6.69 -14.87
CA PRO A 359 -14.20 5.88 -15.00
C PRO A 359 -14.54 4.53 -15.60
N LYS A 360 -13.55 3.88 -16.25
CA LYS A 360 -13.67 2.48 -16.57
C LYS A 360 -13.80 1.68 -15.27
N TYR A 361 -14.80 0.80 -15.18
CA TYR A 361 -15.10 0.08 -13.94
C TYR A 361 -15.00 -1.43 -14.16
N HIS A 362 -14.14 -2.08 -13.41
CA HIS A 362 -13.89 -3.51 -13.45
C HIS A 362 -14.22 -4.15 -12.11
N LEU A 363 -15.40 -4.77 -12.02
CA LEU A 363 -15.73 -5.70 -10.95
C LEU A 363 -15.05 -7.02 -11.27
N MET A 364 -14.13 -7.48 -10.41
CA MET A 364 -13.39 -8.71 -10.65
C MET A 364 -14.33 -9.90 -10.72
N GLU A 365 -14.17 -10.74 -11.77
CA GLU A 365 -15.06 -11.88 -12.04
C GLU A 365 -15.06 -12.92 -10.92
N PRO A 366 -13.92 -13.34 -10.32
CA PRO A 366 -13.96 -14.26 -9.19
C PRO A 366 -14.62 -13.60 -7.98
N GLU A 367 -15.73 -14.17 -7.50
CA GLU A 367 -16.49 -13.63 -6.36
C GLU A 367 -15.65 -13.47 -5.08
N LEU A 368 -14.64 -14.33 -4.90
CA LEU A 368 -13.76 -14.31 -3.74
C LEU A 368 -12.55 -13.38 -3.90
N TRP A 369 -12.42 -12.65 -5.04
CA TRP A 369 -11.31 -11.72 -5.24
C TRP A 369 -11.25 -10.67 -4.14
N ASN A 370 -10.16 -10.67 -3.37
CA ASN A 370 -9.99 -9.88 -2.18
C ASN A 370 -9.01 -8.71 -2.37
N HIS A 371 -8.66 -8.02 -1.27
CA HIS A 371 -7.82 -6.82 -1.28
C HIS A 371 -6.40 -7.05 -1.81
N ILE A 372 -5.80 -8.20 -1.50
CA ILE A 372 -4.40 -8.51 -1.86
C ILE A 372 -4.26 -9.36 -3.12
N ASP A 373 -5.38 -9.88 -3.66
CA ASP A 373 -5.33 -10.66 -4.89
C ASP A 373 -4.87 -9.83 -6.09
N PHE A 374 -5.04 -8.51 -6.05
CA PHE A 374 -4.53 -7.59 -7.07
C PHE A 374 -3.01 -7.56 -7.24
N ILE A 375 -2.27 -8.07 -6.25
CA ILE A 375 -0.80 -8.05 -6.21
C ILE A 375 -0.19 -9.43 -6.01
N TRP A 376 -0.95 -10.37 -5.42
CA TRP A 376 -0.40 -11.66 -4.98
C TRP A 376 -1.17 -12.89 -5.45
N ALA A 377 -2.30 -12.77 -6.16
CA ALA A 377 -3.02 -13.95 -6.68
C ALA A 377 -2.17 -14.73 -7.69
N ASN A 378 -2.34 -16.05 -7.71
CA ASN A 378 -1.62 -16.94 -8.63
C ASN A 378 -2.25 -17.01 -10.04
N ASP A 379 -3.38 -16.35 -10.25
CA ASP A 379 -4.17 -16.32 -11.49
C ASP A 379 -4.40 -14.89 -12.04
N MET A 380 -3.50 -13.93 -11.66
CA MET A 380 -3.57 -12.54 -12.12
C MET A 380 -3.46 -12.42 -13.65
N ASP A 381 -2.73 -13.30 -14.30
CA ASP A 381 -2.57 -13.32 -15.76
C ASP A 381 -3.89 -13.65 -16.48
N VAL A 382 -4.79 -14.38 -15.82
CA VAL A 382 -6.11 -14.74 -16.34
C VAL A 382 -7.15 -13.65 -16.06
N TYR A 383 -7.25 -13.21 -14.81
CA TYR A 383 -8.37 -12.38 -14.35
C TYR A 383 -8.07 -10.89 -14.23
N LEU A 384 -6.80 -10.47 -14.12
CA LEU A 384 -6.43 -9.08 -13.89
C LEU A 384 -5.70 -8.43 -15.08
N TYR A 385 -4.65 -9.07 -15.58
CA TYR A 385 -3.77 -8.43 -16.55
C TYR A 385 -4.42 -8.11 -17.90
N PRO A 386 -5.35 -8.90 -18.45
CA PRO A 386 -6.04 -8.53 -19.68
C PRO A 386 -6.77 -7.18 -19.57
N TYR A 387 -7.38 -6.91 -18.43
CA TYR A 387 -8.10 -5.65 -18.16
C TYR A 387 -7.14 -4.49 -17.89
N ILE A 388 -5.99 -4.73 -17.23
CA ILE A 388 -4.91 -3.73 -17.09
C ILE A 388 -4.41 -3.32 -18.47
N PHE A 389 -4.09 -4.26 -19.35
CA PHE A 389 -3.61 -3.95 -20.70
C PHE A 389 -4.68 -3.24 -21.54
N SER A 390 -5.94 -3.64 -21.45
CA SER A 390 -7.04 -2.91 -22.09
C SER A 390 -7.13 -1.45 -21.60
N SER A 391 -6.99 -1.22 -20.29
CA SER A 391 -7.00 0.14 -19.74
C SER A 391 -5.79 0.95 -20.19
N LEU A 392 -4.59 0.35 -20.26
CA LEU A 392 -3.39 1.02 -20.74
C LEU A 392 -3.49 1.42 -22.21
N GLN A 393 -4.15 0.61 -23.05
CA GLN A 393 -4.44 0.95 -24.47
C GLN A 393 -5.38 2.13 -24.59
N ASP A 394 -6.41 2.22 -23.75
CA ASP A 394 -7.35 3.36 -23.76
C ASP A 394 -6.68 4.68 -23.34
N PHE A 395 -5.55 4.64 -22.67
CA PHE A 395 -4.77 5.80 -22.26
C PHE A 395 -3.73 6.23 -23.31
N GLU A 396 -3.68 5.61 -24.48
CA GLU A 396 -2.84 6.02 -25.59
C GLU A 396 -3.44 7.19 -26.37
#